data_4bb1d79abff00c7278e610c012455189
#
_entry.id   4bb1d79abff00c7278e610c012455189
#
_cell.length_a   1.000
_cell.length_b   1.000
_cell.length_c   1.000
_cell.angle_alpha   90.00
_cell.angle_beta   90.00
_cell.angle_gamma   90.00
#
_symmetry.space_group_name_H-M   'P 1'
#
loop_
_entity.id
_entity.type
_entity.pdbx_description
1 polymer ?
#
loop_
_entity_poly.entity_id
_entity_poly.type
_entity_poly.pdbx_seq_one_letter_code
_entity_poly.pdbx_strand_id
1 'polypeptide(L)'
;MNKLILLTTLLFLSACAAMQSDDPDSLFFSIPKGSTLSLNKKLDIPHNETHAVIQYGKETTDNKRHDYDVNCRLNLKEFGPRTIEPENFKVTRTEDGQNWISQPSILRYYTEIYLTSDKGTDVIKMVCQEYGDQTDYHFTVEDIEVALGDYFSFTFPEKIDSGK
;
A
#
# COMPACT_ATOMS: atom_id res chain seq x y z
N MET A 1 -51.00 2.49 11.50
CA MET A 1 -49.92 1.48 11.61
C MET A 1 -48.80 1.65 10.59
N ASN A 2 -49.03 2.19 9.39
CA ASN A 2 -48.00 2.28 8.32
C ASN A 2 -46.90 3.34 8.51
N LYS A 3 -47.09 4.39 9.32
CA LYS A 3 -46.10 5.45 9.56
C LYS A 3 -45.00 5.05 10.56
N LEU A 4 -45.29 4.11 11.43
CA LEU A 4 -44.32 3.64 12.45
C LEU A 4 -43.30 2.65 11.85
N ILE A 5 -43.71 1.87 10.86
CA ILE A 5 -42.85 0.90 10.15
C ILE A 5 -41.87 1.61 9.25
N LEU A 6 -42.21 2.77 8.66
CA LEU A 6 -41.32 3.54 7.78
C LEU A 6 -40.19 4.24 8.57
N LEU A 7 -40.45 4.60 9.83
CA LEU A 7 -39.43 5.27 10.66
C LEU A 7 -38.38 4.31 11.20
N THR A 8 -38.73 3.04 11.42
CA THR A 8 -37.80 2.01 11.88
C THR A 8 -36.88 1.51 10.78
N THR A 9 -37.31 1.52 9.53
CA THR A 9 -36.43 1.13 8.37
C THR A 9 -35.37 2.17 8.03
N LEU A 10 -35.59 3.44 8.35
CA LEU A 10 -34.57 4.49 8.10
C LEU A 10 -33.41 4.45 9.10
N LEU A 11 -33.60 3.88 10.29
CA LEU A 11 -32.56 3.80 11.34
C LEU A 11 -31.51 2.71 11.10
N PHE A 12 -31.78 1.73 10.22
CA PHE A 12 -30.83 0.65 9.93
C PHE A 12 -29.88 0.92 8.77
N LEU A 13 -30.07 2.01 8.01
CA LEU A 13 -29.24 2.37 6.86
C LEU A 13 -27.99 3.18 7.22
N SER A 14 -27.82 3.60 8.46
CA SER A 14 -26.66 4.41 8.89
C SER A 14 -25.53 3.62 9.57
N ALA A 15 -25.58 2.29 9.62
CA ALA A 15 -24.65 1.46 10.39
C ALA A 15 -23.45 0.91 9.59
N CYS A 16 -23.28 1.31 8.34
CA CYS A 16 -22.08 0.97 7.56
C CYS A 16 -21.15 2.20 7.41
N ALA A 17 -20.85 2.88 8.51
CA ALA A 17 -19.63 3.70 8.53
C ALA A 17 -18.46 2.70 8.55
N ALA A 18 -17.71 2.63 7.46
CA ALA A 18 -16.49 1.85 7.40
C ALA A 18 -15.63 2.23 8.63
N MET A 19 -15.18 1.23 9.38
CA MET A 19 -14.23 1.43 10.48
C MET A 19 -12.89 1.82 9.86
N GLN A 20 -12.73 3.09 9.50
CA GLN A 20 -11.48 3.64 9.01
C GLN A 20 -10.77 4.30 10.19
N SER A 21 -9.56 3.87 10.47
CA SER A 21 -8.68 4.49 11.48
C SER A 21 -7.91 5.65 10.86
N ASP A 22 -7.54 6.59 11.70
CA ASP A 22 -6.63 7.69 11.35
C ASP A 22 -5.19 7.44 11.83
N ASP A 23 -5.00 6.35 12.56
CA ASP A 23 -3.73 5.90 13.10
C ASP A 23 -3.02 5.01 12.08
N PRO A 24 -1.84 5.40 11.54
CA PRO A 24 -1.09 4.58 10.58
C PRO A 24 -0.72 3.19 11.09
N ASP A 25 -0.63 3.01 12.41
CA ASP A 25 -0.28 1.73 13.03
C ASP A 25 -1.50 0.79 13.15
N SER A 26 -2.68 1.29 12.78
CA SER A 26 -3.91 0.53 12.81
C SER A 26 -4.10 -0.33 11.56
N LEU A 27 -4.56 -1.58 11.74
CA LEU A 27 -5.01 -2.47 10.65
C LEU A 27 -6.16 -1.88 9.81
N PHE A 28 -6.85 -0.86 10.33
CA PHE A 28 -7.95 -0.17 9.64
C PHE A 28 -7.52 1.15 8.98
N PHE A 29 -6.24 1.48 9.02
CA PHE A 29 -5.71 2.64 8.31
C PHE A 29 -5.50 2.29 6.85
N SER A 30 -6.00 3.14 5.96
CA SER A 30 -5.72 3.06 4.52
C SER A 30 -4.97 4.31 4.10
N ILE A 31 -3.89 4.14 3.34
CA ILE A 31 -3.06 5.25 2.85
C ILE A 31 -3.95 6.19 2.03
N PRO A 32 -4.16 7.45 2.46
CA PRO A 32 -5.09 8.35 1.80
C PRO A 32 -4.64 8.73 0.38
N LYS A 33 -5.59 8.86 -0.53
CA LYS A 33 -5.36 9.55 -1.80
C LYS A 33 -4.81 10.95 -1.53
N GLY A 34 -3.76 11.32 -2.25
CA GLY A 34 -3.11 12.60 -2.05
C GLY A 34 -1.92 12.54 -1.12
N SER A 35 -1.63 11.41 -0.47
CA SER A 35 -0.37 11.17 0.22
C SER A 35 0.81 11.30 -0.74
N THR A 36 1.98 11.55 -0.21
CA THR A 36 3.24 11.55 -0.95
C THR A 36 4.10 10.41 -0.46
N LEU A 37 4.61 9.60 -1.39
CA LEU A 37 5.65 8.62 -1.17
C LEU A 37 6.95 9.17 -1.73
N SER A 38 7.89 9.53 -0.86
CA SER A 38 9.17 10.12 -1.26
C SER A 38 10.23 9.04 -1.39
N LEU A 39 10.86 8.93 -2.56
CA LEU A 39 12.09 8.16 -2.75
C LEU A 39 13.26 9.00 -2.26
N ASN A 40 13.94 8.55 -1.21
CA ASN A 40 15.00 9.30 -0.52
C ASN A 40 16.41 8.93 -1.00
N LYS A 41 16.56 7.77 -1.63
CA LYS A 41 17.83 7.24 -2.15
C LYS A 41 17.66 6.82 -3.61
N LYS A 42 18.77 6.75 -4.34
CA LYS A 42 18.77 6.14 -5.67
C LYS A 42 18.26 4.70 -5.59
N LEU A 43 17.50 4.29 -6.61
CA LEU A 43 16.92 2.96 -6.70
C LEU A 43 17.27 2.35 -8.06
N ASP A 44 17.96 1.22 -8.05
CA ASP A 44 18.39 0.57 -9.28
C ASP A 44 17.34 -0.41 -9.80
N ILE A 45 16.98 -0.27 -11.07
CA ILE A 45 16.13 -1.22 -11.78
C ILE A 45 17.03 -2.21 -12.50
N PRO A 46 16.99 -3.50 -12.17
CA PRO A 46 17.86 -4.51 -12.75
C PRO A 46 17.65 -4.67 -14.26
N HIS A 47 18.62 -5.26 -14.92
CA HIS A 47 18.52 -5.60 -16.34
C HIS A 47 17.35 -6.56 -16.60
N ASN A 48 16.56 -6.28 -17.61
CA ASN A 48 15.36 -7.04 -18.00
C ASN A 48 14.22 -7.06 -16.97
N GLU A 49 14.29 -6.21 -15.94
CA GLU A 49 13.20 -6.05 -14.98
C GLU A 49 12.49 -4.70 -15.19
N THR A 50 11.21 -4.65 -14.87
CA THR A 50 10.42 -3.41 -14.83
C THR A 50 10.14 -2.97 -13.40
N HIS A 51 10.94 -3.46 -12.43
CA HIS A 51 10.71 -3.17 -11.02
C HIS A 51 11.98 -3.29 -10.19
N ALA A 52 11.97 -2.67 -9.02
CA ALA A 52 12.90 -2.89 -7.94
C ALA A 52 12.16 -3.48 -6.74
N VAL A 53 12.83 -4.36 -5.99
CA VAL A 53 12.29 -4.97 -4.77
C VAL A 53 13.07 -4.46 -3.56
N ILE A 54 12.35 -4.07 -2.52
CA ILE A 54 12.91 -3.60 -1.26
C ILE A 54 12.33 -4.44 -0.11
N GLN A 55 13.21 -4.87 0.77
CA GLN A 55 12.86 -5.60 1.98
C GLN A 55 13.88 -5.30 3.07
N TYR A 56 13.46 -5.13 4.32
CA TYR A 56 14.32 -4.79 5.47
C TYR A 56 15.18 -3.54 5.23
N GLY A 57 14.65 -2.55 4.51
CA GLY A 57 15.36 -1.32 4.15
C GLY A 57 16.54 -1.52 3.19
N LYS A 58 16.51 -2.57 2.36
CA LYS A 58 17.56 -2.89 1.38
C LYS A 58 16.95 -3.32 0.05
N GLU A 59 17.64 -2.97 -1.04
CA GLU A 59 17.35 -3.56 -2.34
C GLU A 59 17.63 -5.06 -2.32
N THR A 60 16.72 -5.82 -2.91
CA THR A 60 16.81 -7.26 -3.06
C THR A 60 16.28 -7.68 -4.44
N THR A 61 16.12 -8.97 -4.66
CA THR A 61 15.55 -9.51 -5.91
C THR A 61 14.42 -10.47 -5.58
N ASP A 62 13.54 -10.73 -6.55
CA ASP A 62 12.44 -11.68 -6.38
C ASP A 62 12.87 -13.06 -5.85
N ASN A 63 14.05 -13.51 -6.24
CA ASN A 63 14.59 -14.82 -5.82
C ASN A 63 15.25 -14.82 -4.44
N LYS A 64 15.48 -13.63 -3.85
CA LYS A 64 16.18 -13.49 -2.55
C LYS A 64 15.30 -12.92 -1.46
N ARG A 65 14.11 -12.40 -1.81
CA ARG A 65 13.17 -11.90 -0.81
C ARG A 65 12.62 -13.06 0.02
N HIS A 66 12.26 -12.77 1.24
CA HIS A 66 11.55 -13.69 2.12
C HIS A 66 10.05 -13.40 2.01
N ASP A 67 9.28 -14.34 1.45
CA ASP A 67 7.87 -14.10 1.10
C ASP A 67 6.94 -13.98 2.33
N TYR A 68 7.34 -14.51 3.49
CA TYR A 68 6.57 -14.45 4.75
C TYR A 68 6.87 -13.21 5.60
N ASP A 69 7.63 -12.26 5.08
CA ASP A 69 7.84 -10.95 5.67
C ASP A 69 7.50 -9.88 4.64
N VAL A 70 7.02 -8.73 5.11
CA VAL A 70 6.61 -7.65 4.22
C VAL A 70 7.76 -7.26 3.30
N ASN A 71 7.47 -7.23 2.01
CA ASN A 71 8.37 -6.78 0.96
C ASN A 71 7.61 -5.91 -0.03
N CYS A 72 8.28 -4.92 -0.58
CA CYS A 72 7.67 -3.93 -1.48
C CYS A 72 8.36 -3.93 -2.83
N ARG A 73 7.57 -3.79 -3.90
CA ARG A 73 8.03 -3.72 -5.29
C ARG A 73 7.54 -2.43 -5.92
N LEU A 74 8.48 -1.57 -6.35
CA LEU A 74 8.15 -0.42 -7.20
C LEU A 74 8.06 -0.88 -8.66
N ASN A 75 6.88 -0.79 -9.26
CA ASN A 75 6.64 -1.20 -10.64
C ASN A 75 6.64 0.00 -11.58
N LEU A 76 7.30 -0.15 -12.71
CA LEU A 76 7.53 0.82 -13.76
C LEU A 76 7.02 0.27 -15.10
N LYS A 77 6.94 1.12 -16.14
CA LYS A 77 6.52 0.69 -17.49
C LYS A 77 7.68 0.14 -18.30
N GLU A 78 8.86 0.74 -18.15
CA GLU A 78 10.03 0.44 -18.98
C GLU A 78 11.04 -0.46 -18.26
N PHE A 79 11.76 -1.25 -19.04
CA PHE A 79 12.77 -2.16 -18.53
C PHE A 79 14.06 -1.43 -18.11
N GLY A 80 14.77 -2.03 -17.12
CA GLY A 80 16.14 -1.69 -16.80
C GLY A 80 17.17 -2.30 -17.80
N PRO A 81 18.46 -2.03 -17.61
CA PRO A 81 19.02 -1.41 -16.40
C PRO A 81 18.90 0.11 -16.42
N ARG A 82 18.49 0.68 -15.31
CA ARG A 82 18.45 2.14 -15.09
C ARG A 82 18.35 2.45 -13.61
N THR A 83 18.68 3.68 -13.22
CA THR A 83 18.58 4.18 -11.86
C THR A 83 17.48 5.24 -11.79
N ILE A 84 16.62 5.14 -10.79
CA ILE A 84 15.65 6.18 -10.44
C ILE A 84 16.30 7.08 -9.38
N GLU A 85 16.38 8.37 -9.69
CA GLU A 85 16.88 9.37 -8.77
C GLU A 85 15.82 9.73 -7.70
N PRO A 86 16.22 10.23 -6.52
CA PRO A 86 15.29 10.69 -5.50
C PRO A 86 14.22 11.65 -6.03
N GLU A 87 12.96 11.34 -5.75
CA GLU A 87 11.80 12.10 -6.21
C GLU A 87 10.55 11.81 -5.35
N ASN A 88 9.48 12.58 -5.61
CA ASN A 88 8.22 12.37 -4.95
C ASN A 88 7.20 11.73 -5.88
N PHE A 89 6.48 10.76 -5.34
CA PHE A 89 5.37 10.10 -5.99
C PHE A 89 4.07 10.46 -5.27
N LYS A 90 3.09 10.95 -6.03
CA LYS A 90 1.75 11.25 -5.50
C LYS A 90 0.91 9.99 -5.51
N VAL A 91 0.32 9.64 -4.37
CA VAL A 91 -0.62 8.53 -4.25
C VAL A 91 -1.96 8.94 -4.89
N THR A 92 -2.38 8.20 -5.90
CA THR A 92 -3.65 8.43 -6.62
C THR A 92 -4.79 7.59 -6.08
N ARG A 93 -4.49 6.37 -5.65
CA ARG A 93 -5.40 5.44 -4.96
C ARG A 93 -4.60 4.33 -4.29
N THR A 94 -5.24 3.63 -3.35
CA THR A 94 -4.70 2.45 -2.67
C THR A 94 -5.74 1.35 -2.72
N GLU A 95 -5.29 0.10 -2.87
CA GLU A 95 -6.15 -1.09 -2.90
C GLU A 95 -5.51 -2.18 -2.06
N ASP A 96 -6.21 -2.65 -1.04
CA ASP A 96 -5.82 -3.80 -0.24
C ASP A 96 -6.51 -5.06 -0.75
N GLY A 97 -5.82 -6.18 -0.69
CA GLY A 97 -6.38 -7.43 -1.15
C GLY A 97 -5.65 -8.66 -0.64
N GLN A 98 -6.25 -9.80 -0.94
CA GLN A 98 -5.66 -11.11 -0.65
C GLN A 98 -5.99 -12.10 -1.76
N ASN A 99 -5.08 -13.03 -2.01
CA ASN A 99 -5.31 -14.12 -2.94
C ASN A 99 -4.58 -15.41 -2.52
N TRP A 100 -5.11 -16.55 -2.93
CA TRP A 100 -4.50 -17.85 -2.64
C TRP A 100 -3.23 -18.07 -3.46
N ILE A 101 -2.14 -18.40 -2.76
CA ILE A 101 -0.91 -18.93 -3.36
C ILE A 101 -0.97 -20.46 -3.37
N SER A 102 -1.41 -21.08 -2.26
CA SER A 102 -1.63 -22.51 -2.13
C SER A 102 -2.84 -22.77 -1.25
N GLN A 103 -3.89 -23.36 -1.81
CA GLN A 103 -5.09 -23.72 -1.06
C GLN A 103 -4.86 -25.01 -0.26
N PRO A 104 -5.38 -25.09 0.99
CA PRO A 104 -6.07 -24.07 1.76
C PRO A 104 -5.12 -23.30 2.70
N SER A 105 -3.81 -23.36 2.51
CA SER A 105 -2.83 -23.07 3.56
C SER A 105 -2.16 -21.70 3.45
N ILE A 106 -1.90 -21.18 2.22
CA ILE A 106 -1.08 -19.99 2.05
C ILE A 106 -1.87 -18.92 1.30
N LEU A 107 -2.06 -17.78 1.95
CA LEU A 107 -2.57 -16.54 1.39
C LEU A 107 -1.42 -15.57 1.12
N ARG A 108 -1.56 -14.77 0.10
CA ARG A 108 -0.80 -13.54 -0.11
C ARG A 108 -1.69 -12.39 0.28
N TYR A 109 -1.27 -11.60 1.25
CA TYR A 109 -1.82 -10.29 1.58
C TYR A 109 -1.06 -9.25 0.79
N TYR A 110 -1.72 -8.22 0.26
CA TYR A 110 -1.05 -7.17 -0.50
C TYR A 110 -1.77 -5.83 -0.42
N THR A 111 -0.97 -4.77 -0.50
CA THR A 111 -1.43 -3.39 -0.68
C THR A 111 -0.83 -2.86 -1.98
N GLU A 112 -1.68 -2.42 -2.91
CA GLU A 112 -1.30 -1.74 -4.14
C GLU A 112 -1.45 -0.23 -3.98
N ILE A 113 -0.36 0.51 -4.11
CA ILE A 113 -0.31 1.96 -3.98
C ILE A 113 -0.03 2.54 -5.36
N TYR A 114 -1.06 3.08 -6.02
CA TYR A 114 -0.94 3.65 -7.36
C TYR A 114 -0.35 5.05 -7.31
N LEU A 115 0.66 5.28 -8.15
CA LEU A 115 1.56 6.41 -8.06
C LEU A 115 1.61 7.24 -9.35
N THR A 116 1.90 8.53 -9.20
CA THR A 116 2.34 9.40 -10.29
C THR A 116 3.60 10.14 -9.85
N SER A 117 4.59 10.24 -10.73
CA SER A 117 5.86 10.92 -10.47
C SER A 117 5.72 12.43 -10.64
N ASP A 118 6.43 13.20 -9.83
CA ASP A 118 6.58 14.65 -9.98
C ASP A 118 7.65 15.06 -11.03
N LYS A 119 8.55 14.12 -11.38
CA LYS A 119 9.62 14.30 -12.38
C LYS A 119 9.38 13.59 -13.71
N GLY A 120 8.25 12.89 -13.85
CA GLY A 120 7.89 12.18 -15.07
C GLY A 120 8.43 10.77 -15.18
N THR A 121 8.96 10.18 -14.09
CA THR A 121 9.28 8.75 -14.06
C THR A 121 8.03 7.92 -14.37
N ASP A 122 8.21 6.88 -15.16
CA ASP A 122 7.17 6.00 -15.70
C ASP A 122 6.59 5.02 -14.68
N VAL A 123 6.53 5.43 -13.40
CA VAL A 123 5.99 4.65 -12.29
C VAL A 123 4.53 4.27 -12.52
N ILE A 124 4.16 3.05 -12.12
CA ILE A 124 2.78 2.57 -12.13
C ILE A 124 2.23 2.52 -10.71
N LYS A 125 2.89 1.73 -9.86
CA LYS A 125 2.48 1.50 -8.47
C LYS A 125 3.60 0.90 -7.64
N MET A 126 3.50 1.03 -6.33
CA MET A 126 4.19 0.16 -5.38
C MET A 126 3.24 -0.96 -4.97
N VAL A 127 3.74 -2.17 -4.86
CA VAL A 127 3.02 -3.31 -4.32
C VAL A 127 3.80 -3.83 -3.13
N CYS A 128 3.23 -3.70 -1.94
CA CYS A 128 3.75 -4.32 -0.73
C CYS A 128 2.97 -5.60 -0.46
N GLN A 129 3.63 -6.65 -0.01
CA GLN A 129 3.01 -7.96 0.19
C GLN A 129 3.75 -8.81 1.21
N GLU A 130 3.03 -9.78 1.76
CA GLU A 130 3.56 -10.91 2.52
C GLU A 130 2.70 -12.14 2.33
N TYR A 131 3.23 -13.31 2.65
CA TYR A 131 2.48 -14.56 2.72
C TYR A 131 2.14 -14.87 4.18
N GLY A 132 0.95 -15.39 4.38
CA GLY A 132 0.46 -15.80 5.69
C GLY A 132 -0.58 -16.91 5.56
N ASP A 133 -1.20 -17.26 6.67
CA ASP A 133 -2.33 -18.19 6.69
C ASP A 133 -3.67 -17.46 6.85
N GLN A 134 -4.78 -18.21 6.92
CA GLN A 134 -6.13 -17.63 7.02
C GLN A 134 -6.43 -16.94 8.35
N THR A 135 -5.60 -17.14 9.37
CA THR A 135 -5.76 -16.57 10.70
C THR A 135 -4.91 -15.31 10.89
N ASP A 136 -4.01 -15.03 9.96
CA ASP A 136 -3.19 -13.83 9.97
C ASP A 136 -4.01 -12.59 9.61
N TYR A 137 -3.52 -11.44 10.09
CA TYR A 137 -4.08 -10.13 9.76
C TYR A 137 -3.28 -9.51 8.62
N HIS A 138 -3.92 -8.59 7.90
CA HIS A 138 -3.23 -7.76 6.93
C HIS A 138 -2.17 -6.91 7.65
N PHE A 139 -1.01 -6.72 7.04
CA PHE A 139 0.06 -5.87 7.59
C PHE A 139 -0.35 -4.38 7.62
N THR A 140 0.28 -3.61 8.49
CA THR A 140 0.03 -2.17 8.69
C THR A 140 0.90 -1.31 7.77
N VAL A 141 0.66 0.00 7.79
CA VAL A 141 1.55 0.96 7.09
C VAL A 141 2.92 1.03 7.77
N GLU A 142 3.00 0.85 9.10
CA GLU A 142 4.25 0.73 9.82
C GLU A 142 5.09 -0.45 9.30
N ASP A 143 4.48 -1.61 9.06
CA ASP A 143 5.17 -2.76 8.48
C ASP A 143 5.71 -2.46 7.07
N ILE A 144 4.95 -1.70 6.27
CA ILE A 144 5.42 -1.20 4.97
C ILE A 144 6.63 -0.29 5.15
N GLU A 145 6.60 0.66 6.09
CA GLU A 145 7.70 1.59 6.36
C GLU A 145 8.95 0.86 6.84
N VAL A 146 8.79 -0.16 7.69
CA VAL A 146 9.89 -1.04 8.12
C VAL A 146 10.51 -1.77 6.93
N ALA A 147 9.68 -2.32 6.03
CA ALA A 147 10.17 -3.01 4.84
C ALA A 147 10.93 -2.07 3.89
N LEU A 148 10.44 -0.84 3.73
CA LEU A 148 11.02 0.20 2.86
C LEU A 148 12.28 0.83 3.47
N GLY A 149 12.34 0.95 4.80
CA GLY A 149 13.44 1.59 5.52
C GLY A 149 13.71 3.01 5.02
N ASP A 150 14.98 3.37 4.91
CA ASP A 150 15.38 4.72 4.47
C ASP A 150 15.18 4.98 2.95
N TYR A 151 14.78 3.97 2.16
CA TYR A 151 14.54 4.18 0.72
C TYR A 151 13.33 5.06 0.47
N PHE A 152 12.27 4.88 1.24
CA PHE A 152 11.04 5.62 1.08
C PHE A 152 10.49 6.13 2.40
N SER A 153 9.72 7.21 2.32
CA SER A 153 8.95 7.73 3.45
C SER A 153 7.59 8.23 2.99
N PHE A 154 6.57 8.07 3.83
CA PHE A 154 5.24 8.61 3.59
C PHE A 154 5.09 9.99 4.21
N THR A 155 4.32 10.84 3.51
CA THR A 155 3.75 12.06 4.05
C THR A 155 2.26 12.04 3.76
N PHE A 156 1.44 12.03 4.81
CA PHE A 156 -0.01 12.02 4.68
C PHE A 156 -0.56 13.44 4.58
N PRO A 157 -1.68 13.66 3.86
CA PRO A 157 -2.33 14.96 3.82
C PRO A 157 -2.85 15.34 5.22
N GLU A 158 -2.69 16.60 5.59
CA GLU A 158 -3.32 17.13 6.79
C GLU A 158 -4.84 16.97 6.68
N LYS A 159 -5.49 16.52 7.76
CA LYS A 159 -6.94 16.51 7.83
C LYS A 159 -7.42 17.95 7.77
N ILE A 160 -8.19 18.27 6.75
CA ILE A 160 -9.00 19.46 6.78
C ILE A 160 -10.10 19.15 7.81
N ASP A 161 -9.94 19.68 9.04
CA ASP A 161 -11.04 19.73 10.00
C ASP A 161 -12.20 20.43 9.30
N SER A 162 -13.13 19.63 8.78
CA SER A 162 -14.42 20.15 8.32
C SER A 162 -15.18 20.61 9.59
N GLY A 163 -14.75 21.78 10.08
CA GLY A 163 -15.36 22.47 11.20
C GLY A 163 -16.87 22.53 10.99
N LYS A 164 -17.56 22.14 12.03
CA LYS A 164 -19.00 22.11 12.29
C LYS A 164 -19.80 23.17 11.57
#